data_ddce76f1cdc3cc4f26d48e76a14a955e
#
_entry.id   ddce76f1cdc3cc4f26d48e76a14a955e
#
_cell.length_a   1.000
_cell.length_b   1.000
_cell.length_c   1.000
_cell.angle_alpha   90.00
_cell.angle_beta   90.00
_cell.angle_gamma   90.00
#
_symmetry.space_group_name_H-M   'P 1'
#
loop_
_entity.id
_entity.type
_entity.pdbx_description
1 polymer ?
#
loop_
_entity_poly.entity_id
_entity_poly.type
_entity_poly.pdbx_seq_one_letter_code
_entity_poly.pdbx_strand_id
1 'polypeptide(L)'
;MVSGHLREQNGMFQMVLTWKDSSGKRRSKSLSTGLAVKGNKKRAEKMLLKARSEFNPDNYMPSTGMLFTDFLEKWLGDKVADISPDEYSDYIYYVRTNIVPYFSRHNADIQEITDEKLIAYFDNERNANGIGNKALLSINRTISIALDYAISIGWRTDNPACNINPCLVNTTPFFTSFLRDWLKMMKTQVAVTTYSAYANVMLNRIIPYFDEHHPSIRLNAITAKHIQDYYTYEMEVNHVSANTVKHRHANIHKALSYAYKTDMIQTNPADKVELPKVEKYSGNVYNKKQLEELFQAIKGDPAEFGVVTAAFYGLRRSEVVGLKWDAVDFEKKTITIKHTIQQTKVDGKLQIVPCDRTKTKSSCRTLPLVAPYEAILLKMRENQKENRKLCGSCYCTDYLDYIYVNEIGEIIKPDYLTTHFKAFLEEHNMPHIRFHDLRHSCATLLFAQGVPMKEIQAWLGHSTIGTTANIYTHLDENSKINSAKAIIGILEQKKDTQSISSPSVRSQNGAANGNRTRTVFGPRDFKC
;
A
#
# COMPACT_ATOMS: atom_id res chain seq x y z
N MET A 1 -19.78 38.43 6.97
CA MET A 1 -20.44 37.27 6.31
C MET A 1 -20.26 37.38 4.80
N VAL A 2 -19.70 36.35 4.13
CA VAL A 2 -19.48 36.37 2.69
C VAL A 2 -20.69 35.77 1.99
N SER A 3 -21.25 36.47 1.02
CA SER A 3 -22.27 35.98 0.11
C SER A 3 -21.69 35.78 -1.28
N GLY A 4 -22.35 35.01 -2.15
CA GLY A 4 -21.86 34.80 -3.50
C GLY A 4 -22.95 34.32 -4.44
N HIS A 5 -22.80 34.63 -5.74
CA HIS A 5 -23.68 34.20 -6.79
C HIS A 5 -22.90 33.89 -8.07
N LEU A 6 -23.50 33.10 -8.94
CA LEU A 6 -22.96 32.85 -10.27
C LEU A 6 -23.44 33.93 -11.23
N ARG A 7 -22.56 34.41 -12.10
CA ARG A 7 -22.84 35.30 -13.21
C ARG A 7 -22.35 34.66 -14.51
N GLU A 8 -23.07 34.84 -15.58
CA GLU A 8 -22.66 34.42 -16.92
C GLU A 8 -21.92 35.57 -17.62
N GLN A 9 -20.75 35.28 -18.14
CA GLN A 9 -19.95 36.24 -18.91
C GLN A 9 -19.20 35.49 -20.02
N ASN A 10 -19.38 35.94 -21.25
CA ASN A 10 -18.75 35.34 -22.45
C ASN A 10 -18.97 33.81 -22.56
N GLY A 11 -20.20 33.35 -22.26
CA GLY A 11 -20.55 31.92 -22.32
C GLY A 11 -19.97 31.03 -21.21
N MET A 12 -19.35 31.63 -20.21
CA MET A 12 -18.72 30.95 -19.07
C MET A 12 -19.34 31.39 -17.74
N PHE A 13 -19.37 30.50 -16.75
CA PHE A 13 -19.74 30.88 -15.40
C PHE A 13 -18.60 31.61 -14.70
N GLN A 14 -18.96 32.71 -14.01
CA GLN A 14 -18.12 33.40 -13.05
C GLN A 14 -18.77 33.35 -11.67
N MET A 15 -17.96 33.12 -10.64
CA MET A 15 -18.35 33.23 -9.24
C MET A 15 -18.11 34.65 -8.77
N VAL A 16 -19.12 35.30 -8.22
CA VAL A 16 -19.01 36.65 -7.63
C VAL A 16 -19.20 36.51 -6.15
N LEU A 17 -18.14 36.74 -5.34
CA LEU A 17 -18.17 36.79 -3.89
C LEU A 17 -18.39 38.24 -3.47
N THR A 18 -19.26 38.49 -2.45
CA THR A 18 -19.54 39.81 -1.94
C THR A 18 -19.52 39.80 -0.42
N TRP A 19 -18.91 40.84 0.19
CA TRP A 19 -18.82 41.03 1.65
C TRP A 19 -18.81 42.51 2.02
N LYS A 20 -18.87 42.82 3.32
CA LYS A 20 -18.60 44.16 3.85
C LYS A 20 -17.20 44.20 4.44
N ASP A 21 -16.43 45.22 4.12
CA ASP A 21 -15.13 45.48 4.74
C ASP A 21 -15.27 46.02 6.16
N SER A 22 -14.17 46.25 6.85
CA SER A 22 -14.12 46.83 8.22
C SER A 22 -14.76 48.20 8.33
N SER A 23 -14.85 48.96 7.24
CA SER A 23 -15.53 50.24 7.16
C SER A 23 -17.04 50.15 6.83
N GLY A 24 -17.57 48.92 6.68
CA GLY A 24 -18.97 48.65 6.32
C GLY A 24 -19.27 48.81 4.83
N LYS A 25 -18.29 49.13 4.00
CA LYS A 25 -18.44 49.26 2.55
C LYS A 25 -18.54 47.91 1.88
N ARG A 26 -19.49 47.77 0.93
CA ARG A 26 -19.68 46.54 0.17
C ARG A 26 -18.57 46.34 -0.85
N ARG A 27 -17.90 45.18 -0.81
CA ARG A 27 -16.85 44.74 -1.74
C ARG A 27 -17.29 43.54 -2.52
N SER A 28 -16.71 43.33 -3.68
CA SER A 28 -16.94 42.13 -4.48
C SER A 28 -15.67 41.64 -5.16
N LYS A 29 -15.56 40.32 -5.35
CA LYS A 29 -14.48 39.66 -6.11
C LYS A 29 -15.09 38.68 -7.09
N SER A 30 -14.68 38.74 -8.36
CA SER A 30 -15.11 37.81 -9.39
C SER A 30 -14.01 36.76 -9.62
N LEU A 31 -14.38 35.50 -9.68
CA LEU A 31 -13.50 34.37 -9.92
C LEU A 31 -14.03 33.59 -11.12
N SER A 32 -13.17 33.26 -12.10
CA SER A 32 -13.56 32.43 -13.22
C SER A 32 -13.69 30.96 -12.78
N THR A 33 -14.75 30.28 -13.25
CA THR A 33 -14.90 28.83 -13.01
C THR A 33 -14.19 27.99 -14.08
N GLY A 34 -13.86 28.58 -15.24
CA GLY A 34 -13.39 27.83 -16.41
C GLY A 34 -14.47 26.92 -17.03
N LEU A 35 -15.74 27.01 -16.59
CA LEU A 35 -16.84 26.15 -17.03
C LEU A 35 -17.79 26.88 -17.97
N ALA A 36 -18.07 26.27 -19.12
CA ALA A 36 -19.12 26.75 -20.02
C ALA A 36 -20.49 26.67 -19.36
N VAL A 37 -21.39 27.64 -19.67
CA VAL A 37 -22.72 27.74 -19.05
C VAL A 37 -23.57 26.50 -19.31
N LYS A 38 -23.52 25.92 -20.51
CA LYS A 38 -24.34 24.79 -20.91
C LYS A 38 -23.95 23.52 -20.15
N GLY A 39 -24.88 23.00 -19.33
CA GLY A 39 -24.74 21.71 -18.64
C GLY A 39 -23.89 21.73 -17.35
N ASN A 40 -23.24 22.85 -16.98
CA ASN A 40 -22.28 22.88 -15.87
C ASN A 40 -22.77 23.64 -14.63
N LYS A 41 -24.04 24.04 -14.54
CA LYS A 41 -24.56 24.86 -13.44
C LYS A 41 -24.31 24.25 -12.06
N LYS A 42 -24.65 22.97 -11.85
CA LYS A 42 -24.42 22.29 -10.55
C LYS A 42 -22.93 22.23 -10.16
N ARG A 43 -22.05 22.07 -11.14
CA ARG A 43 -20.59 22.06 -10.89
C ARG A 43 -20.08 23.45 -10.51
N ALA A 44 -20.56 24.49 -11.19
CA ALA A 44 -20.25 25.88 -10.86
C ALA A 44 -20.78 26.28 -9.48
N GLU A 45 -22.00 25.84 -9.10
CA GLU A 45 -22.56 26.05 -7.76
C GLU A 45 -21.72 25.40 -6.66
N LYS A 46 -21.24 24.17 -6.88
CA LYS A 46 -20.33 23.49 -5.94
C LYS A 46 -19.01 24.26 -5.77
N MET A 47 -18.44 24.76 -6.88
CA MET A 47 -17.25 25.61 -6.84
C MET A 47 -17.50 26.91 -6.08
N LEU A 48 -18.65 27.54 -6.26
CA LEU A 48 -19.03 28.76 -5.53
C LEU A 48 -19.15 28.50 -4.03
N LEU A 49 -19.76 27.38 -3.62
CA LEU A 49 -19.85 27.01 -2.19
C LEU A 49 -18.47 26.82 -1.58
N LYS A 50 -17.55 26.13 -2.27
CA LYS A 50 -16.18 25.95 -1.85
C LYS A 50 -15.44 27.30 -1.76
N ALA A 51 -15.52 28.13 -2.78
CA ALA A 51 -14.90 29.44 -2.80
C ALA A 51 -15.40 30.36 -1.66
N ARG A 52 -16.68 30.25 -1.28
CA ARG A 52 -17.26 30.99 -0.15
C ARG A 52 -16.72 30.53 1.21
N SER A 53 -16.51 29.22 1.40
CA SER A 53 -15.98 28.69 2.67
C SER A 53 -14.49 28.96 2.86
N GLU A 54 -13.73 29.05 1.76
CA GLU A 54 -12.29 29.29 1.79
C GLU A 54 -11.91 30.78 1.76
N PHE A 55 -12.84 31.66 1.38
CA PHE A 55 -12.57 33.07 1.25
C PHE A 55 -12.62 33.78 2.61
N ASN A 56 -11.47 34.33 3.04
CA ASN A 56 -11.38 35.19 4.23
C ASN A 56 -11.39 36.66 3.80
N PRO A 57 -12.43 37.46 4.17
CA PRO A 57 -12.51 38.86 3.85
C PRO A 57 -11.42 39.73 4.48
N ASP A 58 -10.89 39.31 5.64
CA ASP A 58 -9.89 40.10 6.39
C ASP A 58 -8.51 40.07 5.70
N ASN A 59 -8.27 39.03 4.87
CA ASN A 59 -7.06 38.92 4.07
C ASN A 59 -7.21 39.49 2.65
N TYR A 60 -8.38 40.06 2.32
CA TYR A 60 -8.62 40.62 0.99
C TYR A 60 -8.22 42.09 0.91
N MET A 61 -7.17 42.36 0.18
CA MET A 61 -6.85 43.70 -0.29
C MET A 61 -7.40 43.92 -1.71
N PRO A 62 -8.08 45.01 -2.00
CA PRO A 62 -8.48 45.34 -3.36
C PRO A 62 -7.25 45.52 -4.23
N SER A 63 -7.33 45.04 -5.47
CA SER A 63 -6.29 45.29 -6.49
C SER A 63 -5.94 46.80 -6.47
N THR A 64 -4.66 47.08 -6.36
CA THR A 64 -4.17 48.46 -6.38
C THR A 64 -4.25 49.04 -7.79
N GLY A 65 -4.48 48.20 -8.80
CA GLY A 65 -4.36 48.54 -10.21
C GLY A 65 -2.91 48.80 -10.63
N MET A 66 -1.94 48.54 -9.75
CA MET A 66 -0.51 48.70 -9.99
C MET A 66 0.09 47.36 -10.44
N LEU A 67 0.65 47.29 -11.60
CA LEU A 67 1.39 46.14 -12.03
C LEU A 67 2.66 45.95 -11.20
N PHE A 68 3.04 44.71 -10.94
CA PHE A 68 4.25 44.42 -10.18
C PHE A 68 5.51 45.01 -10.83
N THR A 69 5.55 45.08 -12.16
CA THR A 69 6.63 45.69 -12.91
C THR A 69 6.71 47.20 -12.68
N ASP A 70 5.57 47.93 -12.68
CA ASP A 70 5.51 49.37 -12.47
C ASP A 70 5.86 49.69 -10.99
N PHE A 71 5.44 48.82 -10.07
CA PHE A 71 5.84 48.96 -8.69
C PHE A 71 7.36 48.83 -8.52
N LEU A 72 8.02 47.87 -9.17
CA LEU A 72 9.46 47.68 -9.08
C LEU A 72 10.23 48.90 -9.58
N GLU A 73 9.81 49.48 -10.70
CA GLU A 73 10.45 50.72 -11.22
C GLU A 73 10.23 51.92 -10.25
N LYS A 74 9.04 52.06 -9.67
CA LYS A 74 8.79 53.04 -8.65
C LYS A 74 9.66 52.83 -7.41
N TRP A 75 9.73 51.58 -6.90
CA TRP A 75 10.56 51.20 -5.76
C TRP A 75 12.06 51.56 -6.01
N LEU A 76 12.60 51.28 -7.22
CA LEU A 76 13.94 51.67 -7.58
C LEU A 76 14.12 53.20 -7.49
N GLY A 77 13.15 53.99 -7.97
CA GLY A 77 13.18 55.45 -7.90
C GLY A 77 13.20 55.95 -6.45
N ASP A 78 12.37 55.36 -5.59
CA ASP A 78 12.28 55.73 -4.15
C ASP A 78 13.54 55.32 -3.36
N LYS A 79 14.26 54.28 -3.80
CA LYS A 79 15.44 53.74 -3.11
C LYS A 79 16.78 54.40 -3.46
N VAL A 80 16.86 55.16 -4.55
CA VAL A 80 18.12 55.72 -5.06
C VAL A 80 18.87 56.55 -4.01
N ALA A 81 18.17 57.20 -3.10
CA ALA A 81 18.77 58.09 -2.07
C ALA A 81 19.22 57.32 -0.79
N ASP A 82 18.75 56.06 -0.60
CA ASP A 82 18.88 55.35 0.67
C ASP A 82 19.97 54.28 0.69
N ILE A 83 20.53 53.93 -0.49
CA ILE A 83 21.44 52.77 -0.63
C ILE A 83 22.72 53.13 -1.38
N SER A 84 23.76 52.28 -1.24
CA SER A 84 25.03 52.50 -1.92
C SER A 84 24.88 52.42 -3.44
N PRO A 85 25.71 53.12 -4.24
CA PRO A 85 25.69 53.06 -5.70
C PRO A 85 25.86 51.62 -6.25
N ASP A 86 26.67 50.82 -5.60
CA ASP A 86 26.93 49.44 -6.02
C ASP A 86 25.69 48.54 -5.80
N GLU A 87 25.06 48.61 -4.63
CA GLU A 87 23.80 47.87 -4.33
C GLU A 87 22.66 48.33 -5.26
N TYR A 88 22.56 49.64 -5.53
CA TYR A 88 21.57 50.15 -6.44
C TYR A 88 21.77 49.62 -7.87
N SER A 89 23.03 49.55 -8.34
CA SER A 89 23.36 48.99 -9.62
C SER A 89 22.94 47.51 -9.74
N ASP A 90 23.15 46.72 -8.70
CA ASP A 90 22.74 45.34 -8.65
C ASP A 90 21.21 45.19 -8.72
N TYR A 91 20.45 46.02 -7.98
CA TYR A 91 18.99 46.00 -8.02
C TYR A 91 18.44 46.38 -9.39
N ILE A 92 18.96 47.44 -10.02
CA ILE A 92 18.59 47.81 -11.39
C ILE A 92 18.85 46.67 -12.35
N TYR A 93 20.02 46.05 -12.27
CA TYR A 93 20.38 44.94 -13.13
C TYR A 93 19.38 43.79 -13.01
N TYR A 94 19.13 43.27 -11.81
CA TYR A 94 18.21 42.14 -11.60
C TYR A 94 16.76 42.49 -11.96
N VAL A 95 16.30 43.68 -11.58
CA VAL A 95 14.92 44.13 -11.89
C VAL A 95 14.72 44.19 -13.39
N ARG A 96 15.59 44.89 -14.13
CA ARG A 96 15.38 45.15 -15.55
C ARG A 96 15.78 44.00 -16.45
N THR A 97 16.78 43.20 -16.04
CA THR A 97 17.28 42.10 -16.88
C THR A 97 16.53 40.80 -16.67
N ASN A 98 16.09 40.52 -15.44
CA ASN A 98 15.48 39.23 -15.07
C ASN A 98 14.01 39.36 -14.71
N ILE A 99 13.62 40.25 -13.80
CA ILE A 99 12.29 40.23 -13.19
C ILE A 99 11.23 40.84 -14.11
N VAL A 100 11.47 42.08 -14.59
CA VAL A 100 10.52 42.81 -15.44
C VAL A 100 10.20 42.05 -16.74
N PRO A 101 11.17 41.48 -17.51
CA PRO A 101 10.87 40.77 -18.73
C PRO A 101 9.93 39.58 -18.57
N TYR A 102 9.98 38.90 -17.43
CA TYR A 102 9.07 37.78 -17.14
C TYR A 102 7.68 38.29 -16.73
N PHE A 103 7.60 39.17 -15.74
CA PHE A 103 6.31 39.63 -15.19
C PHE A 103 5.54 40.55 -16.13
N SER A 104 6.18 41.26 -17.03
CA SER A 104 5.51 42.05 -18.09
C SER A 104 4.64 41.19 -19.02
N ARG A 105 5.04 39.94 -19.26
CA ARG A 105 4.25 39.00 -20.08
C ARG A 105 3.01 38.48 -19.33
N HIS A 106 2.99 38.57 -18.03
CA HIS A 106 1.94 37.98 -17.17
C HIS A 106 0.99 39.04 -16.61
N ASN A 107 1.27 40.35 -16.80
CA ASN A 107 0.46 41.49 -16.32
C ASN A 107 -0.07 41.31 -14.88
N ALA A 108 0.79 40.83 -13.99
CA ALA A 108 0.40 40.54 -12.61
C ALA A 108 0.33 41.81 -11.76
N ASP A 109 -0.81 42.05 -11.09
CA ASP A 109 -0.90 43.05 -10.04
C ASP A 109 0.02 42.68 -8.87
N ILE A 110 0.61 43.70 -8.19
CA ILE A 110 1.48 43.47 -7.04
C ILE A 110 0.79 42.60 -5.95
N GLN A 111 -0.52 42.71 -5.78
CA GLN A 111 -1.32 41.91 -4.86
C GLN A 111 -1.41 40.43 -5.26
N GLU A 112 -1.23 40.13 -6.53
CA GLU A 112 -1.33 38.78 -7.09
C GLU A 112 -0.01 38.01 -7.09
N ILE A 113 1.08 38.61 -6.62
CA ILE A 113 2.37 37.92 -6.49
C ILE A 113 2.27 36.96 -5.30
N THR A 114 2.16 35.67 -5.59
CA THR A 114 2.08 34.57 -4.62
C THR A 114 3.35 33.72 -4.66
N ASP A 115 3.53 32.86 -3.66
CA ASP A 115 4.60 31.85 -3.62
C ASP A 115 4.64 31.05 -4.92
N GLU A 116 3.48 30.63 -5.42
CA GLU A 116 3.36 29.84 -6.67
C GLU A 116 3.86 30.61 -7.90
N LYS A 117 3.51 31.90 -8.02
CA LYS A 117 3.97 32.74 -9.12
C LYS A 117 5.48 32.98 -9.06
N LEU A 118 6.04 33.18 -7.87
CA LEU A 118 7.49 33.31 -7.69
C LEU A 118 8.22 32.01 -7.94
N ILE A 119 7.69 30.88 -7.52
CA ILE A 119 8.22 29.55 -7.83
C ILE A 119 8.27 29.34 -9.35
N ALA A 120 7.17 29.62 -10.05
CA ALA A 120 7.12 29.50 -11.51
C ALA A 120 8.14 30.43 -12.20
N TYR A 121 8.33 31.63 -11.66
CA TYR A 121 9.35 32.58 -12.15
C TYR A 121 10.77 32.00 -11.98
N PHE A 122 11.13 31.54 -10.79
CA PHE A 122 12.47 30.95 -10.56
C PHE A 122 12.70 29.68 -11.38
N ASP A 123 11.65 28.90 -11.61
CA ASP A 123 11.68 27.76 -12.54
C ASP A 123 12.07 28.18 -13.95
N ASN A 124 11.46 29.26 -14.45
CA ASN A 124 11.78 29.81 -15.77
C ASN A 124 13.20 30.35 -15.83
N GLU A 125 13.62 31.14 -14.83
CA GLU A 125 14.97 31.72 -14.81
C GLU A 125 16.06 30.64 -14.82
N ARG A 126 15.86 29.55 -14.11
CA ARG A 126 16.81 28.45 -14.09
C ARG A 126 16.83 27.65 -15.38
N ASN A 127 15.65 27.25 -15.88
CA ASN A 127 15.54 26.25 -16.97
C ASN A 127 15.60 26.89 -18.36
N ALA A 128 14.95 28.04 -18.55
CA ALA A 128 14.92 28.72 -19.84
C ALA A 128 16.10 29.69 -20.00
N ASN A 129 16.51 30.35 -18.91
CA ASN A 129 17.54 31.41 -18.96
C ASN A 129 18.91 30.94 -18.41
N GLY A 130 19.00 29.72 -17.83
CA GLY A 130 20.25 29.14 -17.35
C GLY A 130 20.88 29.86 -16.14
N ILE A 131 20.09 30.60 -15.36
CA ILE A 131 20.57 31.40 -14.23
C ILE A 131 21.07 30.51 -13.08
N GLY A 132 22.31 30.73 -12.66
CA GLY A 132 22.95 29.96 -11.58
C GLY A 132 22.44 30.34 -10.18
N ASN A 133 22.69 29.43 -9.20
CA ASN A 133 22.19 29.57 -7.82
C ASN A 133 22.52 30.90 -7.14
N LYS A 134 23.73 31.44 -7.33
CA LYS A 134 24.13 32.71 -6.71
C LYS A 134 23.27 33.87 -7.20
N ALA A 135 23.03 33.95 -8.51
CA ALA A 135 22.19 35.00 -9.12
C ALA A 135 20.72 34.81 -8.71
N LEU A 136 20.18 33.58 -8.64
CA LEU A 136 18.82 33.31 -8.16
C LEU A 136 18.61 33.76 -6.72
N LEU A 137 19.58 33.57 -5.84
CA LEU A 137 19.54 34.10 -4.46
C LEU A 137 19.53 35.63 -4.41
N SER A 138 20.33 36.27 -5.25
CA SER A 138 20.37 37.75 -5.35
C SER A 138 19.05 38.29 -5.89
N ILE A 139 18.47 37.66 -6.91
CA ILE A 139 17.15 38.00 -7.46
C ILE A 139 16.07 37.86 -6.39
N ASN A 140 16.05 36.74 -5.62
CA ASN A 140 15.07 36.54 -4.55
C ASN A 140 15.20 37.60 -3.45
N ARG A 141 16.43 37.93 -3.06
CA ARG A 141 16.71 39.01 -2.11
C ARG A 141 16.17 40.36 -2.61
N THR A 142 16.38 40.68 -3.90
CA THR A 142 15.86 41.90 -4.51
C THR A 142 14.33 41.94 -4.47
N ILE A 143 13.66 40.84 -4.85
CA ILE A 143 12.20 40.73 -4.78
C ILE A 143 11.71 40.85 -3.34
N SER A 144 12.38 40.18 -2.38
CA SER A 144 11.99 40.23 -0.97
C SER A 144 12.08 41.66 -0.40
N ILE A 145 13.17 42.39 -0.67
CA ILE A 145 13.33 43.77 -0.20
C ILE A 145 12.27 44.71 -0.83
N ALA A 146 11.96 44.50 -2.11
CA ALA A 146 10.91 45.27 -2.78
C ALA A 146 9.51 45.00 -2.18
N LEU A 147 9.21 43.73 -1.88
CA LEU A 147 7.93 43.35 -1.26
C LEU A 147 7.82 43.82 0.22
N ASP A 148 8.94 43.82 0.98
CA ASP A 148 8.98 44.41 2.33
C ASP A 148 8.72 45.92 2.28
N TYR A 149 9.24 46.62 1.27
CA TYR A 149 8.90 48.00 1.03
C TYR A 149 7.41 48.16 0.71
N ALA A 150 6.82 47.31 -0.10
CA ALA A 150 5.38 47.31 -0.39
C ALA A 150 4.53 47.13 0.90
N ILE A 151 4.99 46.32 1.85
CA ILE A 151 4.37 46.16 3.17
C ILE A 151 4.49 47.44 3.96
N SER A 152 5.67 48.06 4.00
CA SER A 152 5.92 49.30 4.77
C SER A 152 5.05 50.49 4.33
N ILE A 153 4.69 50.53 3.04
CA ILE A 153 3.79 51.56 2.48
C ILE A 153 2.32 51.12 2.43
N GLY A 154 1.97 49.97 3.02
CA GLY A 154 0.60 49.50 3.16
C GLY A 154 -0.02 48.92 1.87
N TRP A 155 0.79 48.55 0.90
CA TRP A 155 0.32 47.96 -0.38
C TRP A 155 0.20 46.45 -0.32
N ARG A 156 0.88 45.78 0.62
CA ARG A 156 0.77 44.36 0.90
C ARG A 156 0.75 44.08 2.40
N THR A 157 0.31 42.88 2.78
CA THR A 157 0.32 42.40 4.19
C THR A 157 1.33 41.27 4.40
N ASP A 158 1.86 40.67 3.36
CA ASP A 158 2.74 39.51 3.39
C ASP A 158 3.88 39.61 2.36
N ASN A 159 4.95 38.89 2.60
CA ASN A 159 6.08 38.76 1.66
C ASN A 159 6.29 37.28 1.29
N PRO A 160 5.76 36.82 0.14
CA PRO A 160 5.93 35.46 -0.31
C PRO A 160 7.38 35.08 -0.60
N ALA A 161 8.26 36.02 -0.96
CA ALA A 161 9.65 35.76 -1.28
C ALA A 161 10.48 35.29 -0.06
N CYS A 162 10.05 35.61 1.19
CA CYS A 162 10.75 35.22 2.41
C CYS A 162 10.76 33.69 2.64
N ASN A 163 9.72 32.99 2.17
CA ASN A 163 9.56 31.55 2.37
C ASN A 163 10.13 30.72 1.23
N ILE A 164 10.67 31.36 0.19
CA ILE A 164 11.15 30.67 -1.00
C ILE A 164 12.68 30.58 -0.99
N ASN A 165 13.21 29.38 -1.06
CA ASN A 165 14.62 29.17 -1.42
C ASN A 165 14.72 28.91 -2.94
N PRO A 166 15.11 29.91 -3.75
CA PRO A 166 15.13 29.77 -5.19
C PRO A 166 16.13 28.71 -5.70
N CYS A 167 17.10 28.34 -4.86
CA CYS A 167 18.05 27.26 -5.20
C CYS A 167 17.40 25.88 -5.15
N LEU A 168 16.36 25.71 -4.35
CA LEU A 168 15.63 24.43 -4.18
C LEU A 168 14.41 24.33 -5.07
N VAL A 169 14.01 25.44 -5.70
CA VAL A 169 12.76 25.54 -6.47
C VAL A 169 12.69 24.59 -7.66
N ASN A 170 13.79 24.03 -8.15
CA ASN A 170 13.77 23.20 -9.36
C ASN A 170 14.51 21.87 -9.30
N THR A 171 14.94 21.43 -8.14
CA THR A 171 15.55 20.10 -8.01
C THR A 171 14.54 19.01 -7.67
N THR A 172 13.34 19.39 -7.22
CA THR A 172 12.31 18.41 -6.84
C THR A 172 11.13 18.41 -7.81
N PRO A 173 10.83 17.28 -8.45
CA PRO A 173 9.69 17.14 -9.35
C PRO A 173 8.35 17.29 -8.61
N PHE A 174 7.25 17.46 -9.36
CA PHE A 174 5.91 17.27 -8.79
C PHE A 174 5.79 15.87 -8.20
N PHE A 175 5.06 15.74 -7.09
CA PHE A 175 4.95 14.48 -6.39
C PHE A 175 4.41 13.34 -7.28
N THR A 176 3.37 13.60 -8.06
CA THR A 176 2.79 12.59 -8.96
C THR A 176 3.71 12.26 -10.15
N SER A 177 4.49 13.23 -10.64
CA SER A 177 5.54 12.98 -11.65
C SER A 177 6.63 12.07 -11.08
N PHE A 178 7.13 12.38 -9.88
CA PHE A 178 8.07 11.52 -9.18
C PHE A 178 7.55 10.08 -9.01
N LEU A 179 6.29 9.90 -8.60
CA LEU A 179 5.70 8.56 -8.46
C LEU A 179 5.66 7.79 -9.79
N ARG A 180 5.36 8.47 -10.90
CA ARG A 180 5.39 7.86 -12.24
C ARG A 180 6.81 7.45 -12.65
N ASP A 181 7.80 8.28 -12.39
CA ASP A 181 9.20 7.99 -12.73
C ASP A 181 9.77 6.90 -11.82
N TRP A 182 9.43 6.91 -10.52
CA TRP A 182 9.73 5.83 -9.60
C TRP A 182 9.14 4.49 -10.07
N LEU A 183 7.91 4.47 -10.57
CA LEU A 183 7.31 3.26 -11.15
C LEU A 183 8.06 2.76 -12.38
N LYS A 184 8.49 3.66 -13.28
CA LYS A 184 9.31 3.27 -14.46
C LYS A 184 10.59 2.59 -14.02
N MET A 185 11.27 3.13 -13.02
CA MET A 185 12.48 2.53 -12.44
C MET A 185 12.18 1.16 -11.82
N MET A 186 11.09 1.04 -11.03
CA MET A 186 10.71 -0.23 -10.40
C MET A 186 10.41 -1.35 -11.41
N LYS A 187 9.99 -1.01 -12.62
CA LYS A 187 9.70 -2.00 -13.69
C LYS A 187 10.90 -2.90 -14.00
N THR A 188 12.12 -2.38 -13.86
CA THR A 188 13.38 -3.13 -14.12
C THR A 188 13.98 -3.78 -12.87
N GLN A 189 13.57 -3.34 -11.67
CA GLN A 189 14.21 -3.75 -10.42
C GLN A 189 13.46 -4.85 -9.65
N VAL A 190 12.17 -5.03 -9.93
CA VAL A 190 11.36 -5.99 -9.19
C VAL A 190 10.68 -6.98 -10.13
N ALA A 191 10.24 -8.11 -9.56
CA ALA A 191 9.47 -9.10 -10.32
C ALA A 191 8.21 -8.48 -10.94
N VAL A 192 7.82 -8.95 -12.12
CA VAL A 192 6.66 -8.46 -12.90
C VAL A 192 5.38 -8.36 -12.05
N THR A 193 5.12 -9.36 -11.21
CA THR A 193 3.95 -9.39 -10.31
C THR A 193 4.01 -8.32 -9.21
N THR A 194 5.21 -8.02 -8.70
CA THR A 194 5.42 -6.95 -7.71
C THR A 194 5.25 -5.58 -8.38
N TYR A 195 5.82 -5.40 -9.57
CA TYR A 195 5.61 -4.19 -10.35
C TYR A 195 4.13 -3.94 -10.65
N SER A 196 3.41 -4.97 -11.12
CA SER A 196 1.98 -4.88 -11.39
C SER A 196 1.18 -4.44 -10.16
N ALA A 197 1.52 -4.96 -8.97
CA ALA A 197 0.87 -4.55 -7.72
C ALA A 197 1.13 -3.07 -7.40
N TYR A 198 2.38 -2.60 -7.55
CA TYR A 198 2.72 -1.18 -7.38
C TYR A 198 2.00 -0.30 -8.40
N ALA A 199 2.05 -0.66 -9.68
CA ALA A 199 1.42 0.09 -10.76
C ALA A 199 -0.09 0.21 -10.56
N ASN A 200 -0.75 -0.87 -10.19
CA ASN A 200 -2.19 -0.86 -9.92
C ASN A 200 -2.58 0.10 -8.80
N VAL A 201 -1.85 0.10 -7.69
CA VAL A 201 -2.13 0.98 -6.55
C VAL A 201 -1.77 2.43 -6.87
N MET A 202 -0.58 2.67 -7.45
CA MET A 202 -0.10 4.02 -7.75
C MET A 202 -0.93 4.69 -8.84
N LEU A 203 -1.12 4.03 -10.00
CA LEU A 203 -1.76 4.64 -11.17
C LEU A 203 -3.28 4.78 -11.02
N ASN A 204 -3.93 3.85 -10.30
CA ASN A 204 -5.39 3.83 -10.23
C ASN A 204 -5.94 4.40 -8.92
N ARG A 205 -5.11 4.70 -7.91
CA ARG A 205 -5.57 5.16 -6.60
C ARG A 205 -4.81 6.35 -6.05
N ILE A 206 -3.47 6.25 -5.91
CA ILE A 206 -2.67 7.29 -5.25
C ILE A 206 -2.51 8.50 -6.16
N ILE A 207 -1.97 8.29 -7.36
CA ILE A 207 -1.71 9.39 -8.31
C ILE A 207 -2.97 10.17 -8.67
N PRO A 208 -4.12 9.53 -9.00
CA PRO A 208 -5.35 10.26 -9.30
C PRO A 208 -5.83 11.16 -8.16
N TYR A 209 -5.73 10.69 -6.91
CA TYR A 209 -6.07 11.53 -5.76
C TYR A 209 -5.22 12.78 -5.67
N PHE A 210 -3.89 12.64 -5.78
CA PHE A 210 -2.99 13.78 -5.69
C PHE A 210 -3.07 14.69 -6.92
N ASP A 211 -3.32 14.17 -8.11
CA ASP A 211 -3.58 14.97 -9.31
C ASP A 211 -4.88 15.81 -9.17
N GLU A 212 -5.89 15.29 -8.46
CA GLU A 212 -7.16 16.00 -8.27
C GLU A 212 -7.10 17.01 -7.11
N HIS A 213 -6.54 16.61 -5.95
CA HIS A 213 -6.60 17.40 -4.72
C HIS A 213 -5.37 18.28 -4.50
N HIS A 214 -4.22 17.90 -5.06
CA HIS A 214 -2.94 18.60 -4.89
C HIS A 214 -2.12 18.62 -6.20
N PRO A 215 -2.66 19.14 -7.32
CA PRO A 215 -2.06 19.00 -8.67
C PRO A 215 -0.65 19.60 -8.80
N SER A 216 -0.37 20.63 -8.01
CA SER A 216 0.90 21.38 -8.07
C SER A 216 1.85 21.06 -6.93
N ILE A 217 1.55 20.04 -6.09
CA ILE A 217 2.39 19.74 -4.93
C ILE A 217 3.72 19.13 -5.37
N ARG A 218 4.81 19.71 -4.89
CA ARG A 218 6.16 19.21 -5.14
C ARG A 218 6.55 18.13 -4.14
N LEU A 219 7.49 17.27 -4.52
CA LEU A 219 7.96 16.15 -3.70
C LEU A 219 8.50 16.61 -2.32
N ASN A 220 9.21 17.73 -2.26
CA ASN A 220 9.73 18.29 -1.00
C ASN A 220 8.67 19.01 -0.15
N ALA A 221 7.50 19.30 -0.73
CA ALA A 221 6.38 19.94 -0.04
C ALA A 221 5.34 18.94 0.50
N ILE A 222 5.49 17.64 0.21
CA ILE A 222 4.63 16.59 0.76
C ILE A 222 4.85 16.50 2.27
N THR A 223 3.76 16.59 3.01
CA THR A 223 3.74 16.46 4.48
C THR A 223 2.99 15.20 4.92
N ALA A 224 3.19 14.81 6.18
CA ALA A 224 2.40 13.74 6.80
C ALA A 224 0.89 14.03 6.73
N LYS A 225 0.48 15.32 6.84
CA LYS A 225 -0.93 15.72 6.73
C LYS A 225 -1.53 15.36 5.36
N HIS A 226 -0.86 15.68 4.26
CA HIS A 226 -1.36 15.35 2.92
C HIS A 226 -1.57 13.84 2.74
N ILE A 227 -0.68 13.01 3.32
CA ILE A 227 -0.79 11.57 3.28
C ILE A 227 -1.92 11.08 4.20
N GLN A 228 -2.09 11.69 5.38
CA GLN A 228 -3.18 11.39 6.30
C GLN A 228 -4.54 11.74 5.70
N ASP A 229 -4.67 12.89 5.05
CA ASP A 229 -5.90 13.33 4.37
C ASP A 229 -6.28 12.34 3.25
N TYR A 230 -5.29 11.81 2.51
CA TYR A 230 -5.52 10.73 1.55
C TYR A 230 -6.08 9.46 2.20
N TYR A 231 -5.58 9.05 3.38
CA TYR A 231 -6.09 7.85 4.06
C TYR A 231 -7.50 8.05 4.58
N THR A 232 -7.80 9.22 5.10
CA THR A 232 -9.15 9.61 5.52
C THR A 232 -10.11 9.56 4.33
N TYR A 233 -9.73 10.17 3.20
CA TYR A 233 -10.51 10.10 1.95
C TYR A 233 -10.77 8.66 1.50
N GLU A 234 -9.76 7.81 1.54
CA GLU A 234 -9.90 6.40 1.15
C GLU A 234 -10.87 5.63 2.04
N MET A 235 -10.88 5.92 3.34
CA MET A 235 -11.78 5.25 4.30
C MET A 235 -13.19 5.82 4.26
N GLU A 236 -13.34 7.14 4.18
CA GLU A 236 -14.64 7.82 4.28
C GLU A 236 -15.38 7.88 2.94
N VAL A 237 -14.67 8.13 1.84
CA VAL A 237 -15.27 8.30 0.50
C VAL A 237 -15.27 6.99 -0.28
N ASN A 238 -14.14 6.28 -0.29
CA ASN A 238 -13.99 5.03 -1.04
C ASN A 238 -14.33 3.78 -0.21
N HIS A 239 -14.65 3.93 1.08
CA HIS A 239 -15.04 2.87 2.02
C HIS A 239 -14.09 1.67 2.03
N VAL A 240 -12.79 1.91 1.90
CA VAL A 240 -11.80 0.83 1.93
C VAL A 240 -11.45 0.43 3.36
N SER A 241 -11.09 -0.84 3.55
CA SER A 241 -10.71 -1.36 4.86
C SER A 241 -9.37 -0.77 5.36
N ALA A 242 -9.18 -0.74 6.68
CA ALA A 242 -7.92 -0.37 7.33
C ALA A 242 -6.70 -1.14 6.78
N ASN A 243 -6.87 -2.43 6.46
CA ASN A 243 -5.82 -3.24 5.86
C ASN A 243 -5.45 -2.76 4.45
N THR A 244 -6.42 -2.33 3.65
CA THR A 244 -6.18 -1.74 2.32
C THR A 244 -5.40 -0.43 2.43
N VAL A 245 -5.76 0.44 3.38
CA VAL A 245 -5.01 1.68 3.66
C VAL A 245 -3.56 1.37 4.04
N LYS A 246 -3.33 0.37 4.91
CA LYS A 246 -1.98 -0.08 5.30
C LYS A 246 -1.16 -0.55 4.09
N HIS A 247 -1.77 -1.26 3.15
CA HIS A 247 -1.10 -1.64 1.90
C HIS A 247 -0.78 -0.43 1.01
N ARG A 248 -1.67 0.58 0.92
CA ARG A 248 -1.42 1.82 0.18
C ARG A 248 -0.31 2.63 0.84
N HIS A 249 -0.31 2.73 2.17
CA HIS A 249 0.77 3.32 2.92
C HIS A 249 2.13 2.69 2.58
N ALA A 250 2.22 1.35 2.59
CA ALA A 250 3.47 0.65 2.27
C ALA A 250 4.03 1.03 0.88
N ASN A 251 3.16 1.31 -0.09
CA ASN A 251 3.56 1.78 -1.42
C ASN A 251 4.08 3.22 -1.38
N ILE A 252 3.35 4.16 -0.75
CA ILE A 252 3.77 5.57 -0.60
C ILE A 252 5.09 5.63 0.18
N HIS A 253 5.15 4.96 1.31
CA HIS A 253 6.33 4.91 2.17
C HIS A 253 7.57 4.40 1.40
N LYS A 254 7.42 3.37 0.59
CA LYS A 254 8.53 2.82 -0.21
C LYS A 254 9.03 3.80 -1.26
N ALA A 255 8.13 4.50 -1.96
CA ALA A 255 8.49 5.51 -2.94
C ALA A 255 9.19 6.71 -2.26
N LEU A 256 8.65 7.22 -1.17
CA LEU A 256 9.26 8.32 -0.40
C LEU A 256 10.57 7.91 0.28
N SER A 257 10.71 6.66 0.72
CA SER A 257 12.00 6.14 1.23
C SER A 257 13.09 6.10 0.15
N TYR A 258 12.72 5.87 -1.11
CA TYR A 258 13.64 6.01 -2.22
C TYR A 258 14.05 7.49 -2.41
N ALA A 259 13.09 8.42 -2.40
CA ALA A 259 13.36 9.84 -2.51
C ALA A 259 14.28 10.35 -1.37
N TYR A 260 14.07 9.86 -0.14
CA TYR A 260 14.93 10.16 1.00
C TYR A 260 16.37 9.62 0.80
N LYS A 261 16.51 8.36 0.35
CA LYS A 261 17.83 7.73 0.10
C LYS A 261 18.62 8.34 -1.05
N THR A 262 17.94 9.05 -1.94
CA THR A 262 18.54 9.75 -3.08
C THR A 262 18.63 11.26 -2.86
N ASP A 263 18.52 11.71 -1.60
CA ASP A 263 18.63 13.10 -1.16
C ASP A 263 17.66 14.08 -1.85
N MET A 264 16.55 13.56 -2.44
CA MET A 264 15.50 14.39 -3.02
C MET A 264 14.63 15.07 -1.95
N ILE A 265 14.53 14.46 -0.77
CA ILE A 265 13.84 14.99 0.42
C ILE A 265 14.68 14.73 1.67
N GLN A 266 14.54 15.60 2.69
CA GLN A 266 15.31 15.53 3.93
C GLN A 266 14.78 14.49 4.92
N THR A 267 13.50 14.17 4.88
CA THR A 267 12.83 13.19 5.75
C THR A 267 11.71 12.50 4.99
N ASN A 268 11.37 11.28 5.38
CA ASN A 268 10.20 10.60 4.82
C ASN A 268 8.94 11.00 5.61
N PRO A 269 8.02 11.81 5.04
CA PRO A 269 6.81 12.23 5.76
C PRO A 269 5.87 11.07 6.08
N ALA A 270 5.95 9.94 5.36
CA ALA A 270 5.13 8.77 5.65
C ALA A 270 5.49 8.08 6.97
N ASP A 271 6.68 8.33 7.55
CA ASP A 271 7.06 7.80 8.87
C ASP A 271 6.24 8.40 10.02
N LYS A 272 5.65 9.58 9.81
CA LYS A 272 4.91 10.35 10.83
C LYS A 272 3.38 10.19 10.72
N VAL A 273 2.91 9.32 9.86
CA VAL A 273 1.47 9.12 9.61
C VAL A 273 0.91 8.06 10.55
N GLU A 274 -0.26 8.32 11.09
CA GLU A 274 -0.99 7.34 11.90
C GLU A 274 -1.78 6.37 11.02
N LEU A 275 -1.54 5.08 11.22
CA LEU A 275 -2.23 4.03 10.49
C LEU A 275 -3.46 3.54 11.27
N PRO A 276 -4.58 3.27 10.58
CA PRO A 276 -5.76 2.73 11.23
C PRO A 276 -5.49 1.33 11.80
N LYS A 277 -6.15 1.00 12.92
CA LYS A 277 -6.07 -0.32 13.52
C LYS A 277 -6.69 -1.36 12.57
N VAL A 278 -5.93 -2.42 12.32
CA VAL A 278 -6.38 -3.53 11.48
C VAL A 278 -6.92 -4.62 12.39
N GLU A 279 -8.19 -4.97 12.21
CA GLU A 279 -8.77 -6.15 12.85
C GLU A 279 -8.18 -7.42 12.24
N LYS A 280 -7.83 -8.38 13.10
CA LYS A 280 -7.33 -9.66 12.62
C LYS A 280 -8.49 -10.41 11.95
N TYR A 281 -8.29 -10.76 10.69
CA TYR A 281 -9.23 -11.60 9.97
C TYR A 281 -9.19 -13.02 10.53
N SER A 282 -10.32 -13.50 11.04
CA SER A 282 -10.56 -14.91 11.36
C SER A 282 -11.29 -15.56 10.18
N GLY A 283 -10.54 -16.26 9.34
CA GLY A 283 -11.13 -17.02 8.22
C GLY A 283 -11.88 -18.25 8.74
N ASN A 284 -13.02 -18.55 8.12
CA ASN A 284 -13.68 -19.83 8.33
C ASN A 284 -12.81 -20.95 7.74
N VAL A 285 -12.70 -22.06 8.47
CA VAL A 285 -12.02 -23.27 8.02
C VAL A 285 -13.00 -24.44 8.04
N TYR A 286 -12.87 -25.34 7.09
CA TYR A 286 -13.66 -26.57 7.08
C TYR A 286 -13.08 -27.59 8.04
N ASN A 287 -13.95 -28.23 8.81
CA ASN A 287 -13.62 -29.41 9.60
C ASN A 287 -13.57 -30.67 8.71
N LYS A 288 -13.20 -31.82 9.30
CA LYS A 288 -13.07 -33.10 8.58
C LYS A 288 -14.35 -33.46 7.81
N LYS A 289 -15.52 -33.37 8.46
CA LYS A 289 -16.82 -33.73 7.86
C LYS A 289 -17.15 -32.83 6.66
N GLN A 290 -16.96 -31.52 6.82
CA GLN A 290 -17.20 -30.55 5.74
C GLN A 290 -16.25 -30.76 4.54
N LEU A 291 -15.01 -31.17 4.78
CA LEU A 291 -14.08 -31.52 3.68
C LEU A 291 -14.48 -32.82 2.99
N GLU A 292 -14.96 -33.81 3.73
CA GLU A 292 -15.49 -35.06 3.15
C GLU A 292 -16.72 -34.78 2.27
N GLU A 293 -17.65 -33.94 2.75
CA GLU A 293 -18.81 -33.45 2.00
C GLU A 293 -18.38 -32.71 0.73
N LEU A 294 -17.42 -31.78 0.85
CA LEU A 294 -16.87 -31.05 -0.29
C LEU A 294 -16.24 -31.98 -1.33
N PHE A 295 -15.43 -32.96 -0.91
CA PHE A 295 -14.79 -33.91 -1.83
C PHE A 295 -15.80 -34.83 -2.53
N GLN A 296 -16.94 -35.12 -1.92
CA GLN A 296 -17.99 -35.87 -2.60
C GLN A 296 -18.75 -34.98 -3.60
N ALA A 297 -19.07 -33.75 -3.21
CA ALA A 297 -19.83 -32.83 -4.07
C ALA A 297 -19.03 -32.43 -5.33
N ILE A 298 -17.71 -32.18 -5.21
CA ILE A 298 -16.89 -31.63 -6.29
C ILE A 298 -16.42 -32.69 -7.31
N LYS A 299 -16.80 -33.95 -7.15
CA LYS A 299 -16.41 -35.00 -8.11
C LYS A 299 -16.92 -34.71 -9.51
N GLY A 300 -16.04 -34.74 -10.49
CA GLY A 300 -16.34 -34.47 -11.90
C GLY A 300 -16.37 -32.97 -12.24
N ASP A 301 -16.26 -32.07 -11.28
CA ASP A 301 -16.17 -30.63 -11.53
C ASP A 301 -14.77 -30.26 -12.06
N PRO A 302 -14.64 -29.29 -12.98
CA PRO A 302 -13.35 -28.82 -13.46
C PRO A 302 -12.38 -28.34 -12.36
N ALA A 303 -12.89 -27.89 -11.20
CA ALA A 303 -12.08 -27.48 -10.06
C ALA A 303 -11.72 -28.62 -9.10
N GLU A 304 -12.22 -29.84 -9.30
CA GLU A 304 -11.98 -31.00 -8.42
C GLU A 304 -10.49 -31.17 -8.07
N PHE A 305 -9.65 -31.28 -9.08
CA PHE A 305 -8.21 -31.43 -8.88
C PHE A 305 -7.61 -30.29 -8.05
N GLY A 306 -7.99 -29.05 -8.38
CA GLY A 306 -7.49 -27.86 -7.70
C GLY A 306 -7.89 -27.82 -6.23
N VAL A 307 -9.14 -28.13 -5.92
CA VAL A 307 -9.72 -28.11 -4.57
C VAL A 307 -9.14 -29.26 -3.73
N VAL A 308 -9.11 -30.50 -4.26
CA VAL A 308 -8.53 -31.65 -3.57
C VAL A 308 -7.05 -31.41 -3.26
N THR A 309 -6.28 -30.89 -4.22
CA THR A 309 -4.85 -30.61 -4.05
C THR A 309 -4.61 -29.54 -2.99
N ALA A 310 -5.40 -28.46 -3.00
CA ALA A 310 -5.29 -27.38 -2.01
C ALA A 310 -5.70 -27.83 -0.61
N ALA A 311 -6.74 -28.63 -0.49
CA ALA A 311 -7.24 -29.11 0.79
C ALA A 311 -6.37 -30.22 1.39
N PHE A 312 -5.82 -31.11 0.59
CA PHE A 312 -5.02 -32.25 1.04
C PHE A 312 -3.57 -31.87 1.35
N TYR A 313 -2.88 -31.24 0.37
CA TYR A 313 -1.47 -30.85 0.54
C TYR A 313 -1.28 -29.43 1.07
N GLY A 314 -2.34 -28.67 1.23
CA GLY A 314 -2.26 -27.27 1.66
C GLY A 314 -1.54 -26.37 0.66
N LEU A 315 -1.59 -26.67 -0.65
CA LEU A 315 -0.91 -25.90 -1.68
C LEU A 315 -1.56 -24.51 -1.88
N ARG A 316 -0.73 -23.53 -2.16
CA ARG A 316 -1.24 -22.21 -2.60
C ARG A 316 -1.84 -22.33 -4.00
N ARG A 317 -2.83 -21.48 -4.34
CA ARG A 317 -3.45 -21.44 -5.66
C ARG A 317 -2.43 -21.47 -6.81
N SER A 318 -1.39 -20.62 -6.71
CA SER A 318 -0.32 -20.55 -7.71
C SER A 318 0.55 -21.81 -7.79
N GLU A 319 0.69 -22.54 -6.68
CA GLU A 319 1.39 -23.82 -6.62
C GLU A 319 0.54 -24.94 -7.26
N VAL A 320 -0.77 -24.95 -7.01
CA VAL A 320 -1.72 -25.91 -7.60
C VAL A 320 -1.71 -25.82 -9.12
N VAL A 321 -1.92 -24.60 -9.65
CA VAL A 321 -1.96 -24.40 -11.12
C VAL A 321 -0.57 -24.60 -11.74
N GLY A 322 0.48 -24.36 -10.99
CA GLY A 322 1.87 -24.52 -11.45
C GLY A 322 2.43 -25.93 -11.35
N LEU A 323 1.65 -26.93 -10.92
CA LEU A 323 2.16 -28.31 -10.84
C LEU A 323 2.51 -28.87 -12.23
N LYS A 324 3.71 -29.44 -12.33
CA LYS A 324 4.22 -30.08 -13.55
C LYS A 324 4.42 -31.57 -13.37
N TRP A 325 4.42 -32.33 -14.45
CA TRP A 325 4.64 -33.77 -14.43
C TRP A 325 6.04 -34.14 -13.93
N ASP A 326 7.06 -33.33 -14.20
CA ASP A 326 8.43 -33.51 -13.73
C ASP A 326 8.61 -33.27 -12.22
N ALA A 327 7.60 -32.75 -11.57
CA ALA A 327 7.56 -32.59 -10.12
C ALA A 327 7.10 -33.84 -9.37
N VAL A 328 6.57 -34.85 -10.08
CA VAL A 328 6.03 -36.09 -9.52
C VAL A 328 6.97 -37.26 -9.84
N ASP A 329 7.54 -37.83 -8.78
CA ASP A 329 8.33 -39.07 -8.88
C ASP A 329 7.45 -40.24 -8.41
N PHE A 330 6.93 -41.00 -9.40
CA PHE A 330 6.07 -42.13 -9.15
C PHE A 330 6.83 -43.34 -8.56
N GLU A 331 8.13 -43.45 -8.76
CA GLU A 331 8.95 -44.52 -8.20
C GLU A 331 9.28 -44.27 -6.74
N LYS A 332 9.78 -43.05 -6.43
CA LYS A 332 10.10 -42.64 -5.05
C LYS A 332 8.87 -42.22 -4.24
N LYS A 333 7.68 -42.21 -4.86
CA LYS A 333 6.43 -41.75 -4.24
C LYS A 333 6.55 -40.38 -3.60
N THR A 334 7.02 -39.40 -4.38
CA THR A 334 7.18 -38.00 -3.92
C THR A 334 6.62 -37.00 -4.92
N ILE A 335 6.21 -35.85 -4.39
CA ILE A 335 5.81 -34.66 -5.16
C ILE A 335 6.61 -33.45 -4.68
N THR A 336 7.31 -32.77 -5.58
CA THR A 336 8.16 -31.62 -5.25
C THR A 336 7.51 -30.34 -5.73
N ILE A 337 7.19 -29.44 -4.80
CA ILE A 337 6.57 -28.13 -5.10
C ILE A 337 7.69 -27.14 -5.39
N LYS A 338 7.98 -26.88 -6.67
CA LYS A 338 9.10 -26.03 -7.13
C LYS A 338 8.69 -24.94 -8.12
N HIS A 339 7.51 -25.06 -8.72
CA HIS A 339 7.03 -24.16 -9.76
C HIS A 339 5.70 -23.53 -9.38
N THR A 340 5.45 -22.30 -9.84
CA THR A 340 4.20 -21.56 -9.60
C THR A 340 3.76 -20.84 -10.87
N ILE A 341 2.45 -20.71 -11.03
CA ILE A 341 1.85 -19.83 -12.04
C ILE A 341 1.10 -18.69 -11.33
N GLN A 342 1.41 -17.49 -11.74
CA GLN A 342 0.73 -16.29 -11.28
C GLN A 342 0.02 -15.62 -12.45
N GLN A 343 -1.11 -14.99 -12.15
CA GLN A 343 -1.86 -14.20 -13.11
C GLN A 343 -1.75 -12.74 -12.67
N THR A 344 -1.34 -11.87 -13.58
CA THR A 344 -1.15 -10.45 -13.27
C THR A 344 -1.53 -9.57 -14.46
N LYS A 345 -1.84 -8.31 -14.19
CA LYS A 345 -2.20 -7.34 -15.24
C LYS A 345 -1.03 -6.38 -15.44
N VAL A 346 -0.40 -6.42 -16.59
CA VAL A 346 0.71 -5.53 -16.96
C VAL A 346 0.29 -4.70 -18.16
N ASP A 347 0.44 -3.39 -18.05
CA ASP A 347 0.08 -2.43 -19.11
C ASP A 347 -1.34 -2.66 -19.67
N GLY A 348 -2.29 -2.95 -18.75
CA GLY A 348 -3.70 -3.20 -19.10
C GLY A 348 -4.02 -4.63 -19.58
N LYS A 349 -3.02 -5.44 -19.93
CA LYS A 349 -3.19 -6.81 -20.43
C LYS A 349 -2.97 -7.85 -19.34
N LEU A 350 -3.87 -8.82 -19.29
CA LEU A 350 -3.75 -9.97 -18.40
C LEU A 350 -2.67 -10.93 -18.91
N GLN A 351 -1.72 -11.28 -18.05
CA GLN A 351 -0.60 -12.18 -18.39
C GLN A 351 -0.49 -13.32 -17.40
N ILE A 352 -0.15 -14.49 -17.91
CA ILE A 352 0.25 -15.67 -17.13
C ILE A 352 1.76 -15.62 -16.96
N VAL A 353 2.22 -15.62 -15.72
CA VAL A 353 3.64 -15.53 -15.38
C VAL A 353 4.07 -16.82 -14.70
N PRO A 354 4.73 -17.74 -15.43
CA PRO A 354 5.36 -18.90 -14.84
C PRO A 354 6.61 -18.50 -14.04
N CYS A 355 6.86 -19.18 -12.94
CA CYS A 355 8.00 -18.90 -12.07
C CYS A 355 8.57 -20.21 -11.50
N ASP A 356 9.79 -20.56 -11.89
CA ASP A 356 10.52 -21.75 -11.43
C ASP A 356 11.14 -21.58 -10.04
N ARG A 357 11.04 -20.36 -9.47
CA ARG A 357 11.51 -20.08 -8.12
C ARG A 357 10.32 -19.73 -7.24
N THR A 358 10.07 -20.54 -6.24
CA THR A 358 9.17 -20.14 -5.17
C THR A 358 9.77 -18.92 -4.43
N LYS A 359 8.90 -18.04 -3.96
CA LYS A 359 9.27 -16.73 -3.37
C LYS A 359 10.32 -16.81 -2.24
N THR A 360 10.44 -17.97 -1.59
CA THR A 360 11.40 -18.24 -0.52
C THR A 360 11.95 -19.67 -0.64
N LYS A 361 13.17 -19.93 -0.15
CA LYS A 361 13.76 -21.27 -0.08
C LYS A 361 12.85 -22.29 0.63
N SER A 362 12.10 -21.85 1.67
CA SER A 362 11.16 -22.69 2.42
C SER A 362 9.90 -23.08 1.63
N SER A 363 9.60 -22.42 0.52
CA SER A 363 8.45 -22.77 -0.31
C SER A 363 8.73 -23.94 -1.24
N CYS A 364 10.00 -24.22 -1.60
CA CYS A 364 10.41 -25.44 -2.28
C CYS A 364 10.44 -26.60 -1.28
N ARG A 365 9.57 -27.57 -1.47
CA ARG A 365 9.42 -28.71 -0.55
C ARG A 365 9.00 -29.96 -1.28
N THR A 366 9.46 -31.11 -0.79
CA THR A 366 9.07 -32.43 -1.26
C THR A 366 8.14 -33.08 -0.26
N LEU A 367 6.99 -33.55 -0.72
CA LEU A 367 5.95 -34.18 0.07
C LEU A 367 5.75 -35.63 -0.41
N PRO A 368 5.27 -36.53 0.45
CA PRO A 368 4.97 -37.90 0.05
C PRO A 368 3.78 -37.95 -0.92
N LEU A 369 3.91 -38.72 -1.99
CA LEU A 369 2.83 -39.03 -2.92
C LEU A 369 2.05 -40.24 -2.38
N VAL A 370 0.85 -39.97 -1.85
CA VAL A 370 0.00 -41.02 -1.28
C VAL A 370 -0.86 -41.69 -2.35
N ALA A 371 -1.14 -43.00 -2.18
CA ALA A 371 -1.84 -43.82 -3.19
C ALA A 371 -3.19 -43.22 -3.68
N PRO A 372 -4.10 -42.67 -2.85
CA PRO A 372 -5.33 -42.06 -3.34
C PRO A 372 -5.09 -40.85 -4.26
N TYR A 373 -4.08 -40.02 -3.95
CA TYR A 373 -3.74 -38.88 -4.78
C TYR A 373 -2.98 -39.26 -6.05
N GLU A 374 -2.14 -40.30 -5.97
CA GLU A 374 -1.50 -40.90 -7.15
C GLU A 374 -2.52 -41.39 -8.18
N ALA A 375 -3.61 -42.03 -7.73
CA ALA A 375 -4.69 -42.47 -8.61
C ALA A 375 -5.35 -41.27 -9.35
N ILE A 376 -5.53 -40.16 -8.69
CA ILE A 376 -6.04 -38.91 -9.31
C ILE A 376 -5.09 -38.42 -10.41
N LEU A 377 -3.78 -38.38 -10.12
CA LEU A 377 -2.77 -37.95 -11.09
C LEU A 377 -2.72 -38.87 -12.31
N LEU A 378 -2.76 -40.20 -12.12
CA LEU A 378 -2.77 -41.16 -13.20
C LEU A 378 -3.99 -41.01 -14.11
N LYS A 379 -5.18 -40.81 -13.52
CA LYS A 379 -6.41 -40.50 -14.24
C LYS A 379 -6.29 -39.21 -15.05
N MET A 380 -5.75 -38.16 -14.47
CA MET A 380 -5.53 -36.89 -15.18
C MET A 380 -4.58 -37.07 -16.37
N ARG A 381 -3.52 -37.83 -16.18
CA ARG A 381 -2.55 -38.14 -17.27
C ARG A 381 -3.20 -38.86 -18.42
N GLU A 382 -4.09 -39.81 -18.14
CA GLU A 382 -4.82 -40.53 -19.18
C GLU A 382 -5.83 -39.62 -19.90
N ASN A 383 -6.64 -38.84 -19.13
CA ASN A 383 -7.55 -37.84 -19.69
C ASN A 383 -6.83 -36.87 -20.64
N GLN A 384 -5.65 -36.37 -20.26
CA GLN A 384 -4.86 -35.48 -21.13
C GLN A 384 -4.44 -36.16 -22.43
N LYS A 385 -4.06 -37.43 -22.39
CA LYS A 385 -3.71 -38.20 -23.60
C LYS A 385 -4.92 -38.40 -24.52
N GLU A 386 -6.09 -38.69 -23.93
CA GLU A 386 -7.34 -38.87 -24.68
C GLU A 386 -7.79 -37.56 -25.30
N ASN A 387 -7.84 -36.48 -24.52
CA ASN A 387 -8.19 -35.15 -24.99
C ASN A 387 -7.27 -34.67 -26.14
N ARG A 388 -5.96 -34.97 -26.03
CA ARG A 388 -5.01 -34.64 -27.09
C ARG A 388 -5.28 -35.41 -28.37
N LYS A 389 -5.70 -36.67 -28.28
CA LYS A 389 -6.10 -37.48 -29.46
C LYS A 389 -7.38 -36.95 -30.08
N LEU A 390 -8.37 -36.59 -29.25
CA LEU A 390 -9.67 -36.08 -29.70
C LEU A 390 -9.56 -34.72 -30.37
N CYS A 391 -8.83 -33.78 -29.74
CA CYS A 391 -8.69 -32.42 -30.25
C CYS A 391 -7.70 -32.30 -31.42
N GLY A 392 -6.79 -33.27 -31.60
CA GLY A 392 -5.80 -33.25 -32.67
C GLY A 392 -4.99 -31.93 -32.73
N SER A 393 -5.04 -31.27 -33.88
CA SER A 393 -4.30 -30.03 -34.12
C SER A 393 -4.83 -28.82 -33.32
N CYS A 394 -6.04 -28.90 -32.74
CA CYS A 394 -6.62 -27.86 -31.91
C CYS A 394 -6.14 -27.91 -30.44
N TYR A 395 -5.42 -28.99 -30.06
CA TYR A 395 -4.91 -29.10 -28.70
C TYR A 395 -3.73 -28.14 -28.46
N CYS A 396 -3.79 -27.34 -27.40
CA CYS A 396 -2.72 -26.43 -27.02
C CYS A 396 -1.47 -27.21 -26.56
N THR A 397 -0.35 -26.99 -27.21
CA THR A 397 0.92 -27.69 -26.92
C THR A 397 1.85 -26.93 -25.99
N ASP A 398 1.52 -25.67 -25.62
CA ASP A 398 2.38 -24.80 -24.81
C ASP A 398 2.48 -25.26 -23.34
N TYR A 399 1.51 -26.08 -22.88
CA TYR A 399 1.38 -26.47 -21.47
C TYR A 399 1.41 -28.00 -21.27
N LEU A 400 2.07 -28.77 -22.18
CA LEU A 400 2.12 -30.25 -22.13
C LEU A 400 2.78 -30.79 -20.86
N ASP A 401 3.66 -30.04 -20.24
CA ASP A 401 4.37 -30.40 -19.03
C ASP A 401 3.56 -30.12 -17.75
N TYR A 402 2.41 -29.41 -17.85
CA TYR A 402 1.55 -29.08 -16.70
C TYR A 402 0.50 -30.15 -16.43
N ILE A 403 0.22 -30.38 -15.16
CA ILE A 403 -0.79 -31.36 -14.70
C ILE A 403 -2.20 -30.78 -14.84
N TYR A 404 -2.39 -29.49 -14.53
CA TYR A 404 -3.71 -28.90 -14.44
C TYR A 404 -4.02 -28.01 -15.65
N VAL A 405 -4.50 -28.65 -16.71
CA VAL A 405 -4.94 -28.04 -17.96
C VAL A 405 -6.41 -28.40 -18.24
N ASN A 406 -7.08 -27.61 -19.07
CA ASN A 406 -8.44 -27.91 -19.54
C ASN A 406 -8.45 -28.97 -20.66
N GLU A 407 -9.63 -29.30 -21.18
CA GLU A 407 -9.83 -30.33 -22.20
C GLU A 407 -9.09 -30.05 -23.51
N ILE A 408 -8.86 -28.77 -23.84
CA ILE A 408 -8.11 -28.37 -25.04
C ILE A 408 -6.62 -28.10 -24.77
N GLY A 409 -6.11 -28.49 -23.60
CA GLY A 409 -4.69 -28.36 -23.23
C GLY A 409 -4.25 -26.97 -22.74
N GLU A 410 -5.15 -26.01 -22.56
CA GLU A 410 -4.80 -24.70 -22.00
C GLU A 410 -4.70 -24.77 -20.49
N ILE A 411 -3.79 -23.96 -19.92
CA ILE A 411 -3.62 -23.86 -18.47
C ILE A 411 -4.87 -23.30 -17.78
N ILE A 412 -5.28 -23.91 -16.68
CA ILE A 412 -6.33 -23.36 -15.83
C ILE A 412 -5.84 -22.08 -15.20
N LYS A 413 -6.56 -20.98 -15.46
CA LYS A 413 -6.18 -19.65 -14.94
C LYS A 413 -6.40 -19.59 -13.42
N PRO A 414 -5.44 -19.02 -12.64
CA PRO A 414 -5.58 -18.90 -11.19
C PRO A 414 -6.89 -18.22 -10.75
N ASP A 415 -7.32 -17.17 -11.43
CA ASP A 415 -8.56 -16.47 -11.07
C ASP A 415 -9.82 -17.29 -11.34
N TYR A 416 -9.82 -18.11 -12.41
CA TYR A 416 -10.90 -19.05 -12.68
C TYR A 416 -11.13 -19.97 -11.47
N LEU A 417 -10.07 -20.59 -10.95
CA LEU A 417 -10.17 -21.50 -9.82
C LEU A 417 -10.79 -20.85 -8.58
N THR A 418 -10.46 -19.57 -8.33
CA THR A 418 -11.03 -18.84 -7.18
C THR A 418 -12.50 -18.49 -7.40
N THR A 419 -12.84 -18.02 -8.61
CA THR A 419 -14.20 -17.56 -8.94
C THR A 419 -15.15 -18.77 -9.05
N HIS A 420 -14.71 -19.82 -9.71
CA HIS A 420 -15.49 -21.04 -9.88
C HIS A 420 -15.74 -21.75 -8.53
N PHE A 421 -14.71 -21.86 -7.68
CA PHE A 421 -14.87 -22.45 -6.35
C PHE A 421 -15.90 -21.69 -5.49
N LYS A 422 -15.90 -20.35 -5.57
CA LYS A 422 -16.91 -19.55 -4.87
C LYS A 422 -18.33 -19.86 -5.38
N ALA A 423 -18.52 -19.87 -6.70
CA ALA A 423 -19.81 -20.18 -7.31
C ALA A 423 -20.28 -21.61 -6.98
N PHE A 424 -19.33 -22.58 -7.00
CA PHE A 424 -19.59 -23.97 -6.61
C PHE A 424 -20.13 -24.09 -5.17
N LEU A 425 -19.52 -23.38 -4.21
CA LEU A 425 -19.99 -23.40 -2.82
C LEU A 425 -21.39 -22.79 -2.67
N GLU A 426 -21.69 -21.72 -3.42
CA GLU A 426 -23.01 -21.07 -3.42
C GLU A 426 -24.07 -22.01 -4.03
N GLU A 427 -23.79 -22.67 -5.14
CA GLU A 427 -24.68 -23.61 -5.83
C GLU A 427 -25.03 -24.82 -4.96
N HIS A 428 -24.05 -25.35 -4.20
CA HIS A 428 -24.23 -26.52 -3.33
C HIS A 428 -24.63 -26.15 -1.89
N ASN A 429 -24.97 -24.89 -1.62
CA ASN A 429 -25.35 -24.38 -0.30
C ASN A 429 -24.32 -24.74 0.80
N MET A 430 -23.04 -24.77 0.46
CA MET A 430 -21.95 -25.04 1.38
C MET A 430 -21.51 -23.75 2.10
N PRO A 431 -21.05 -23.79 3.35
CA PRO A 431 -20.53 -22.62 4.06
C PRO A 431 -19.42 -21.94 3.27
N HIS A 432 -19.53 -20.62 3.09
CA HIS A 432 -18.56 -19.87 2.31
C HIS A 432 -17.17 -19.85 2.96
N ILE A 433 -16.17 -20.32 2.22
CA ILE A 433 -14.74 -20.16 2.49
C ILE A 433 -14.04 -19.68 1.22
N ARG A 434 -12.90 -18.99 1.37
CA ARG A 434 -12.07 -18.65 0.22
C ARG A 434 -11.25 -19.87 -0.21
N PHE A 435 -10.87 -19.94 -1.47
CA PHE A 435 -9.98 -21.01 -1.96
C PHE A 435 -8.68 -21.16 -1.12
N HIS A 436 -8.13 -20.05 -0.63
CA HIS A 436 -6.95 -20.09 0.24
C HIS A 436 -7.23 -20.69 1.63
N ASP A 437 -8.47 -20.65 2.10
CA ASP A 437 -8.85 -21.20 3.40
C ASP A 437 -8.88 -22.74 3.39
N LEU A 438 -8.87 -23.40 2.22
CA LEU A 438 -8.61 -24.84 2.10
C LEU A 438 -7.23 -25.23 2.66
N ARG A 439 -6.23 -24.38 2.44
CA ARG A 439 -4.91 -24.52 3.03
C ARG A 439 -4.93 -24.35 4.56
N HIS A 440 -5.74 -23.44 5.06
CA HIS A 440 -5.95 -23.28 6.51
C HIS A 440 -6.69 -24.50 7.08
N SER A 441 -7.66 -25.04 6.36
CA SER A 441 -8.36 -26.29 6.74
C SER A 441 -7.39 -27.48 6.82
N CYS A 442 -6.50 -27.63 5.83
CA CYS A 442 -5.43 -28.64 5.87
C CYS A 442 -4.56 -28.48 7.13
N ALA A 443 -4.10 -27.27 7.41
CA ALA A 443 -3.31 -27.00 8.61
C ALA A 443 -4.05 -27.39 9.89
N THR A 444 -5.31 -26.97 10.01
CA THR A 444 -6.17 -27.26 11.17
C THR A 444 -6.39 -28.76 11.38
N LEU A 445 -6.58 -29.52 10.28
CA LEU A 445 -6.71 -30.98 10.36
C LEU A 445 -5.42 -31.65 10.84
N LEU A 446 -4.26 -31.26 10.29
CA LEU A 446 -2.98 -31.80 10.74
C LEU A 446 -2.74 -31.53 12.24
N PHE A 447 -3.07 -30.33 12.69
CA PHE A 447 -2.96 -29.96 14.09
C PHE A 447 -3.92 -30.77 14.99
N ALA A 448 -5.18 -30.94 14.55
CA ALA A 448 -6.17 -31.74 15.26
C ALA A 448 -5.77 -33.23 15.38
N GLN A 449 -4.95 -33.73 14.45
CA GLN A 449 -4.36 -35.07 14.49
C GLN A 449 -3.06 -35.14 15.33
N GLY A 450 -2.68 -34.06 16.02
CA GLY A 450 -1.52 -34.01 16.90
C GLY A 450 -0.18 -33.81 16.18
N VAL A 451 -0.17 -33.46 14.89
CA VAL A 451 1.07 -33.20 14.16
C VAL A 451 1.75 -31.95 14.72
N PRO A 452 3.05 -32.00 15.06
CA PRO A 452 3.78 -30.88 15.60
C PRO A 452 3.78 -29.64 14.69
N MET A 453 3.66 -28.45 15.27
CA MET A 453 3.60 -27.17 14.53
C MET A 453 4.76 -26.97 13.55
N LYS A 454 5.96 -27.45 13.90
CA LYS A 454 7.16 -27.34 13.05
C LYS A 454 7.03 -28.23 11.80
N GLU A 455 6.42 -29.39 11.93
CA GLU A 455 6.15 -30.29 10.81
C GLU A 455 5.05 -29.74 9.90
N ILE A 456 3.99 -29.16 10.48
CA ILE A 456 2.95 -28.46 9.73
C ILE A 456 3.53 -27.26 8.98
N GLN A 457 4.44 -26.50 9.61
CA GLN A 457 5.17 -25.41 8.94
C GLN A 457 5.95 -25.93 7.71
N ALA A 458 6.67 -27.02 7.87
CA ALA A 458 7.44 -27.64 6.79
C ALA A 458 6.53 -28.18 5.67
N TRP A 459 5.45 -28.88 6.03
CA TRP A 459 4.44 -29.38 5.09
C TRP A 459 3.86 -28.28 4.23
N LEU A 460 3.44 -27.22 4.85
CA LEU A 460 2.85 -26.07 4.16
C LEU A 460 3.90 -25.19 3.45
N GLY A 461 5.15 -25.21 3.86
CA GLY A 461 6.18 -24.30 3.35
C GLY A 461 5.96 -22.85 3.82
N HIS A 462 5.68 -22.64 5.10
CA HIS A 462 5.64 -21.31 5.71
C HIS A 462 7.04 -20.86 6.11
N SER A 463 7.40 -19.63 5.75
CA SER A 463 8.73 -19.07 6.07
C SER A 463 8.93 -18.81 7.56
N THR A 464 7.84 -18.58 8.32
CA THR A 464 7.87 -18.33 9.76
C THR A 464 6.84 -19.15 10.49
N ILE A 465 7.16 -19.59 11.70
CA ILE A 465 6.23 -20.33 12.57
C ILE A 465 5.05 -19.47 12.97
N GLY A 466 5.21 -18.15 13.10
CA GLY A 466 4.13 -17.22 13.40
C GLY A 466 3.00 -17.26 12.39
N THR A 467 3.30 -17.48 11.10
CA THR A 467 2.28 -17.65 10.05
C THR A 467 1.44 -18.90 10.31
N THR A 468 2.05 -19.99 10.79
CA THR A 468 1.36 -21.23 11.16
C THR A 468 0.58 -21.01 12.47
N ALA A 469 1.18 -20.42 13.49
CA ALA A 469 0.56 -20.18 14.79
C ALA A 469 -0.69 -19.28 14.71
N ASN A 470 -0.69 -18.27 13.84
CA ASN A 470 -1.85 -17.38 13.65
C ASN A 470 -3.12 -18.09 13.16
N ILE A 471 -2.99 -19.27 12.53
CA ILE A 471 -4.13 -20.10 12.12
C ILE A 471 -4.84 -20.71 13.34
N TYR A 472 -4.11 -20.93 14.43
CA TYR A 472 -4.57 -21.70 15.59
C TYR A 472 -5.02 -20.86 16.79
N THR A 473 -4.95 -19.53 16.71
CA THR A 473 -5.35 -18.64 17.83
C THR A 473 -6.81 -18.82 18.26
N HIS A 474 -7.63 -19.49 17.46
CA HIS A 474 -9.05 -19.76 17.75
C HIS A 474 -9.32 -21.19 18.28
N LEU A 475 -8.31 -22.10 18.32
CA LEU A 475 -8.47 -23.49 18.75
C LEU A 475 -8.05 -23.72 20.21
N ASP A 476 -7.80 -22.65 20.95
CA ASP A 476 -7.08 -22.65 22.24
C ASP A 476 -7.80 -23.36 23.39
N GLU A 477 -9.14 -23.46 23.39
CA GLU A 477 -9.88 -24.12 24.51
C GLU A 477 -9.71 -25.64 24.47
N ASN A 478 -9.83 -26.31 23.34
CA ASN A 478 -9.63 -27.75 23.22
C ASN A 478 -8.17 -28.16 23.47
N SER A 479 -7.23 -27.31 23.07
CA SER A 479 -5.80 -27.51 23.31
C SER A 479 -5.46 -27.46 24.82
N LYS A 480 -6.08 -26.54 25.57
CA LYS A 480 -5.94 -26.45 27.03
C LYS A 480 -6.49 -27.69 27.73
N ILE A 481 -7.65 -28.18 27.29
CA ILE A 481 -8.26 -29.42 27.82
C ILE A 481 -7.37 -30.65 27.55
N ASN A 482 -6.80 -30.76 26.33
CA ASN A 482 -5.90 -31.86 25.99
C ASN A 482 -4.56 -31.77 26.75
N SER A 483 -4.03 -30.57 26.94
CA SER A 483 -2.84 -30.34 27.77
C SER A 483 -3.11 -30.70 29.25
N ALA A 484 -4.28 -30.33 29.77
CA ALA A 484 -4.70 -30.71 31.11
C ALA A 484 -4.83 -32.25 31.26
N LYS A 485 -5.45 -32.93 30.28
CA LYS A 485 -5.56 -34.41 30.27
C LYS A 485 -4.19 -35.08 30.21
N ALA A 486 -3.23 -34.57 29.44
CA ALA A 486 -1.87 -35.08 29.36
C ALA A 486 -1.13 -34.97 30.70
N ILE A 487 -1.35 -33.88 31.46
CA ILE A 487 -0.76 -33.69 32.79
C ILE A 487 -1.46 -34.61 33.81
N ILE A 488 -2.77 -34.77 33.75
CA ILE A 488 -3.53 -35.68 34.63
C ILE A 488 -3.06 -37.12 34.42
N GLY A 489 -2.84 -37.59 33.19
CA GLY A 489 -2.30 -38.92 32.89
C GLY A 489 -0.94 -39.20 33.51
N ILE A 490 -0.08 -38.19 33.68
CA ILE A 490 1.20 -38.31 34.38
C ILE A 490 1.01 -38.46 35.89
N LEU A 491 -0.01 -37.81 36.46
CA LEU A 491 -0.34 -37.89 37.89
C LEU A 491 -1.02 -39.23 38.25
N GLU A 492 -1.80 -39.81 37.34
CA GLU A 492 -2.48 -41.11 37.54
C GLU A 492 -1.53 -42.31 37.38
N GLN A 493 -0.52 -42.27 36.53
CA GLN A 493 0.49 -43.34 36.37
C GLN A 493 1.36 -43.56 37.61
N LYS A 494 1.37 -42.67 38.60
CA LYS A 494 2.09 -42.86 39.87
C LYS A 494 1.30 -43.61 40.92
N LYS A 495 0.02 -43.98 40.71
CA LYS A 495 -0.80 -44.70 41.68
C LYS A 495 -0.78 -46.22 41.53
N ASP A 496 -0.32 -46.77 40.42
CA ASP A 496 -0.39 -48.23 40.15
C ASP A 496 0.86 -49.04 40.53
N THR A 497 1.83 -48.46 41.28
CA THR A 497 3.04 -49.18 41.67
C THR A 497 3.16 -49.42 43.18
N GLN A 498 2.04 -49.45 43.95
CA GLN A 498 2.06 -49.91 45.34
C GLN A 498 0.85 -50.79 45.69
N SER A 499 0.88 -52.02 45.21
CA SER A 499 0.23 -53.14 45.86
C SER A 499 0.92 -54.41 45.37
N ILE A 500 1.65 -55.05 46.24
CA ILE A 500 1.77 -56.49 46.46
C ILE A 500 3.06 -56.78 47.22
N SER A 501 2.83 -57.30 48.35
CA SER A 501 3.37 -58.42 49.05
C SER A 501 3.95 -58.11 50.45
N SER A 502 3.21 -58.49 51.39
CA SER A 502 3.73 -58.86 52.75
C SER A 502 4.51 -60.17 52.65
N PRO A 503 5.66 -60.24 53.29
CA PRO A 503 5.93 -61.49 54.03
C PRO A 503 6.29 -61.24 55.46
N SER A 504 5.87 -62.23 56.25
CA SER A 504 6.03 -62.54 57.65
C SER A 504 7.40 -62.29 58.26
N VAL A 505 7.36 -61.70 59.44
CA VAL A 505 8.11 -61.97 60.71
C VAL A 505 9.38 -62.82 60.62
N ARG A 506 10.52 -62.21 60.98
CA ARG A 506 11.41 -62.73 62.07
C ARG A 506 12.37 -61.67 62.62
N SER A 507 12.36 -61.62 63.94
CA SER A 507 13.23 -60.82 64.82
C SER A 507 14.73 -61.02 64.60
N GLN A 508 15.54 -60.01 64.83
CA GLN A 508 16.55 -59.91 65.89
C GLN A 508 17.47 -58.69 65.74
N ASN A 509 17.48 -57.92 66.81
CA ASN A 509 18.59 -57.18 67.44
C ASN A 509 19.75 -56.64 66.68
N GLY A 510 20.06 -55.36 66.94
CA GLY A 510 21.41 -54.85 66.85
C GLY A 510 21.52 -53.31 66.73
N ALA A 511 21.98 -52.78 67.83
CA ALA A 511 22.14 -51.37 68.20
C ALA A 511 23.06 -50.53 67.29
N ALA A 512 22.87 -49.23 67.45
CA ALA A 512 23.86 -48.16 67.62
C ALA A 512 24.14 -47.16 66.48
N ASN A 513 23.85 -45.94 66.87
CA ASN A 513 24.65 -44.68 66.62
C ASN A 513 24.86 -44.15 65.18
N GLY A 514 24.38 -42.97 64.92
CA GLY A 514 25.18 -41.78 65.09
C GLY A 514 24.90 -40.69 64.02
N ASN A 515 24.50 -39.56 64.53
CA ASN A 515 24.80 -38.20 64.07
C ASN A 515 24.24 -37.63 62.74
N ARG A 516 23.30 -36.73 62.91
CA ARG A 516 23.32 -35.27 62.56
C ARG A 516 24.13 -34.83 61.33
N THR A 517 23.42 -34.22 60.43
CA THR A 517 23.55 -32.73 60.24
C THR A 517 22.40 -32.18 59.40
N ARG A 518 21.80 -31.12 59.94
CA ARG A 518 20.89 -30.19 59.29
C ARG A 518 21.69 -29.30 58.38
N THR A 519 21.17 -29.03 57.19
CA THR A 519 21.47 -27.75 56.53
C THR A 519 20.18 -27.20 55.92
N VAL A 520 19.78 -26.04 56.45
CA VAL A 520 18.68 -25.16 56.02
C VAL A 520 19.27 -24.31 54.88
N PHE A 521 18.54 -24.20 53.78
CA PHE A 521 18.66 -23.06 52.89
C PHE A 521 17.29 -22.49 52.58
N GLY A 522 17.15 -21.23 52.97
CA GLY A 522 15.98 -20.42 52.73
C GLY A 522 15.98 -19.75 51.35
N PRO A 523 14.91 -18.99 51.01
CA PRO A 523 14.56 -18.59 49.66
C PRO A 523 15.36 -17.37 49.20
N ARG A 524 15.68 -17.28 47.92
CA ARG A 524 16.07 -16.03 47.28
C ARG A 524 15.18 -15.68 46.11
N ASP A 525 14.67 -14.47 46.21
CA ASP A 525 13.95 -13.69 45.24
C ASP A 525 14.58 -13.68 43.85
N PHE A 526 13.74 -13.73 42.84
CA PHE A 526 14.03 -13.10 41.56
C PHE A 526 12.85 -12.20 41.14
N LYS A 527 13.11 -10.90 41.22
CA LYS A 527 12.45 -9.87 40.41
C LYS A 527 13.12 -9.86 39.04
N CYS A 528 12.35 -9.82 38.02
CA CYS A 528 12.19 -8.92 36.89
C CYS A 528 11.34 -9.59 35.82
#